data_64d202785584adc0bff33daaa18375e1
#
_entry.id   64d202785584adc0bff33daaa18375e1
#
_cell.length_a   1.000
_cell.length_b   1.000
_cell.length_c   1.000
_cell.angle_alpha   90.00
_cell.angle_beta   90.00
_cell.angle_gamma   90.00
#
_symmetry.space_group_name_H-M   'P 1'
#
loop_
_entity.id
_entity.type
_entity.pdbx_description
1 polymer ?
#
loop_
_entity_poly.entity_id
_entity_poly.type
_entity_poly.pdbx_seq_one_letter_code
_entity_poly.pdbx_strand_id
1 'polypeptide(L)'
;MDNRPIGVFDSGLGGLTAMRELIRTLPNENILYFGDTGRVPYGSRGREIIRKYAKQDMNFLIRHDVKAVLAACGTVSSVARDLGDALPVPYFDVLRPTARAAVEQTKNGKIGIIGTAATIASGSYRKEIERLAPNPDVYENVLHDVLRPVSLQEETGVSHQRRVITAAHLVE
;
A
#
# COMPACT_ATOMS: atom_id res chain seq x y z
N MET A 1 -24.82 -10.54 -4.91
CA MET A 1 -23.42 -10.25 -4.54
C MET A 1 -22.97 -8.99 -5.27
N ASP A 2 -22.12 -8.17 -4.67
CA ASP A 2 -21.56 -6.99 -5.34
C ASP A 2 -20.35 -7.43 -6.16
N ASN A 3 -20.49 -7.42 -7.48
CA ASN A 3 -19.45 -7.87 -8.43
C ASN A 3 -18.45 -6.78 -8.80
N ARG A 4 -18.57 -5.58 -8.24
CA ARG A 4 -17.60 -4.52 -8.45
C ARG A 4 -16.22 -4.94 -7.93
N PRO A 5 -15.11 -4.52 -8.56
CA PRO A 5 -13.79 -4.95 -8.13
C PRO A 5 -13.35 -4.30 -6.81
N ILE A 6 -12.43 -4.95 -6.13
CA ILE A 6 -11.61 -4.32 -5.10
C ILE A 6 -10.47 -3.59 -5.81
N GLY A 7 -10.38 -2.27 -5.61
CA GLY A 7 -9.30 -1.46 -6.13
C GLY A 7 -8.06 -1.58 -5.24
N VAL A 8 -6.93 -1.95 -5.81
CA VAL A 8 -5.64 -2.01 -5.10
C VAL A 8 -4.68 -1.07 -5.80
N PHE A 9 -3.97 -0.22 -5.06
CA PHE A 9 -2.96 0.63 -5.67
C PHE A 9 -1.66 0.69 -4.87
N ASP A 10 -0.58 0.95 -5.61
CA ASP A 10 0.76 1.15 -5.07
C ASP A 10 1.51 2.21 -5.90
N SER A 11 2.51 2.83 -5.33
CA SER A 11 3.42 3.73 -6.03
C SER A 11 4.31 3.04 -7.08
N GLY A 12 4.28 1.72 -7.16
CA GLY A 12 5.11 0.93 -8.06
C GLY A 12 4.60 -0.50 -8.22
N LEU A 13 5.46 -1.48 -7.95
CA LEU A 13 5.17 -2.90 -8.11
C LEU A 13 5.14 -3.68 -6.77
N GLY A 14 5.56 -3.06 -5.66
CA GLY A 14 5.61 -3.72 -4.35
C GLY A 14 4.26 -4.22 -3.87
N GLY A 15 3.20 -3.50 -4.21
CA GLY A 15 1.82 -3.84 -3.88
C GLY A 15 1.29 -5.12 -4.52
N LEU A 16 1.99 -5.67 -5.53
CA LEU A 16 1.64 -6.97 -6.12
C LEU A 16 1.74 -8.11 -5.10
N THR A 17 2.57 -7.97 -4.07
CA THR A 17 2.65 -8.93 -2.96
C THR A 17 1.34 -8.96 -2.17
N ALA A 18 0.79 -7.80 -1.83
CA ALA A 18 -0.50 -7.70 -1.16
C ALA A 18 -1.64 -8.18 -2.08
N MET A 19 -1.60 -7.83 -3.37
CA MET A 19 -2.57 -8.33 -4.36
C MET A 19 -2.58 -9.85 -4.43
N ARG A 20 -1.41 -10.49 -4.44
CA ARG A 20 -1.30 -11.97 -4.47
C ARG A 20 -2.00 -12.61 -3.27
N GLU A 21 -1.78 -12.06 -2.07
CA GLU A 21 -2.44 -12.56 -0.86
C GLU A 21 -3.94 -12.31 -0.86
N LEU A 22 -4.36 -11.17 -1.40
CA LEU A 22 -5.79 -10.87 -1.58
C LEU A 22 -6.46 -11.87 -2.51
N ILE A 23 -5.83 -12.22 -3.64
CA ILE A 23 -6.30 -13.24 -4.58
C ILE A 23 -6.42 -14.60 -3.91
N ARG A 24 -5.43 -14.97 -3.08
CA ARG A 24 -5.42 -16.26 -2.37
C ARG A 24 -6.53 -16.34 -1.32
N THR A 25 -6.79 -15.24 -0.62
CA THR A 25 -7.74 -15.17 0.49
C THR A 25 -9.18 -14.97 0.02
N LEU A 26 -9.35 -14.23 -1.07
CA LEU A 26 -10.65 -13.88 -1.65
C LEU A 26 -10.71 -14.31 -3.13
N PRO A 27 -10.72 -15.62 -3.42
CA PRO A 27 -10.54 -16.13 -4.80
C PRO A 27 -11.68 -15.77 -5.74
N ASN A 28 -12.85 -15.41 -5.22
CA ASN A 28 -14.03 -15.06 -6.01
C ASN A 28 -14.19 -13.55 -6.23
N GLU A 29 -13.27 -12.73 -5.72
CA GLU A 29 -13.34 -11.29 -5.88
C GLU A 29 -12.62 -10.83 -7.15
N ASN A 30 -13.24 -9.87 -7.84
CA ASN A 30 -12.58 -9.14 -8.91
C ASN A 30 -11.61 -8.13 -8.30
N ILE A 31 -10.41 -8.01 -8.87
CA ILE A 31 -9.39 -7.07 -8.40
C ILE A 31 -8.96 -6.18 -9.56
N LEU A 32 -8.94 -4.88 -9.32
CA LEU A 32 -8.35 -3.87 -10.19
C LEU A 32 -7.08 -3.35 -9.53
N TYR A 33 -5.91 -3.69 -10.08
CA TYR A 33 -4.64 -3.18 -9.57
C TYR A 33 -4.16 -1.97 -10.38
N PHE A 34 -3.74 -0.93 -9.67
CA PHE A 34 -3.11 0.26 -10.24
C PHE A 34 -1.73 0.49 -9.62
N GLY A 35 -0.68 0.32 -10.42
CA GLY A 35 0.70 0.66 -10.04
C GLY A 35 1.14 1.95 -10.72
N ASP A 36 1.44 3.00 -9.95
CA ASP A 36 1.88 4.29 -10.48
C ASP A 36 3.37 4.29 -10.84
N THR A 37 3.74 3.40 -11.75
CA THR A 37 5.14 3.19 -12.15
C THR A 37 5.76 4.37 -12.89
N GLY A 38 4.94 5.27 -13.42
CA GLY A 38 5.41 6.47 -14.12
C GLY A 38 5.96 7.56 -13.17
N ARG A 39 5.61 7.53 -11.86
CA ARG A 39 6.00 8.56 -10.88
C ARG A 39 6.82 8.01 -9.71
N VAL A 40 7.20 6.74 -9.78
CA VAL A 40 8.05 6.07 -8.77
C VAL A 40 9.44 6.72 -8.71
N PRO A 41 10.09 6.83 -7.53
CA PRO A 41 9.60 6.44 -6.20
C PRO A 41 8.82 7.56 -5.48
N TYR A 42 7.79 7.20 -4.72
CA TYR A 42 7.10 8.16 -3.84
C TYR A 42 7.89 8.47 -2.57
N GLY A 43 8.62 7.50 -2.06
CA GLY A 43 9.24 7.54 -0.74
C GLY A 43 10.30 8.62 -0.52
N SER A 44 10.88 9.17 -1.60
CA SER A 44 11.82 10.28 -1.58
C SER A 44 11.16 11.64 -1.88
N ARG A 45 9.85 11.67 -2.15
CA ARG A 45 9.12 12.91 -2.46
C ARG A 45 8.65 13.61 -1.20
N GLY A 46 8.43 14.93 -1.31
CA GLY A 46 7.81 15.70 -0.24
C GLY A 46 6.35 15.28 0.01
N ARG A 47 5.90 15.47 1.26
CA ARG A 47 4.57 15.06 1.74
C ARG A 47 3.43 15.51 0.79
N GLU A 48 3.44 16.75 0.35
CA GLU A 48 2.38 17.32 -0.50
C GLU A 48 2.31 16.63 -1.88
N ILE A 49 3.46 16.28 -2.45
CA ILE A 49 3.53 15.56 -3.73
C ILE A 49 2.98 14.15 -3.57
N ILE A 50 3.36 13.44 -2.50
CA ILE A 50 2.84 12.09 -2.20
C ILE A 50 1.32 12.14 -2.05
N ARG A 51 0.79 13.10 -1.31
CA ARG A 51 -0.65 13.26 -1.10
C ARG A 51 -1.39 13.57 -2.40
N LYS A 52 -0.81 14.45 -3.24
CA LYS A 52 -1.37 14.76 -4.57
C LYS A 52 -1.48 13.51 -5.43
N TYR A 53 -0.42 12.70 -5.50
CA TYR A 53 -0.40 11.47 -6.28
C TYR A 53 -1.37 10.45 -5.72
N ALA A 54 -1.33 10.18 -4.42
CA ALA A 54 -2.27 9.26 -3.77
C ALA A 54 -3.74 9.63 -4.04
N LYS A 55 -4.08 10.92 -4.01
CA LYS A 55 -5.43 11.40 -4.34
C LYS A 55 -5.80 11.09 -5.80
N GLN A 56 -4.87 11.24 -6.73
CA GLN A 56 -5.10 10.93 -8.13
C GLN A 56 -5.30 9.42 -8.35
N ASP A 57 -4.49 8.58 -7.71
CA ASP A 57 -4.56 7.13 -7.78
C ASP A 57 -5.90 6.61 -7.21
N MET A 58 -6.29 7.12 -6.03
CA MET A 58 -7.59 6.82 -5.42
C MET A 58 -8.75 7.25 -6.32
N ASN A 59 -8.70 8.46 -6.88
CA ASN A 59 -9.74 8.95 -7.81
C ASN A 59 -9.82 8.11 -9.09
N PHE A 60 -8.69 7.61 -9.57
CA PHE A 60 -8.68 6.68 -10.71
C PHE A 60 -9.48 5.42 -10.37
N LEU A 61 -9.23 4.80 -9.22
CA LEU A 61 -9.96 3.61 -8.79
C LEU A 61 -11.47 3.89 -8.61
N ILE A 62 -11.83 5.00 -7.98
CA ILE A 62 -13.24 5.40 -7.79
C ILE A 62 -13.97 5.55 -9.14
N ARG A 63 -13.31 6.14 -10.16
CA ARG A 63 -13.90 6.24 -11.51
C ARG A 63 -14.10 4.90 -12.20
N HIS A 64 -13.42 3.85 -11.73
CA HIS A 64 -13.60 2.48 -12.22
C HIS A 64 -14.59 1.68 -11.38
N ASP A 65 -15.43 2.36 -10.62
CA ASP A 65 -16.54 1.77 -9.83
C ASP A 65 -16.09 0.62 -8.93
N VAL A 66 -15.00 0.82 -8.19
CA VAL A 66 -14.54 -0.17 -7.21
C VAL A 66 -15.43 -0.15 -5.96
N LYS A 67 -15.65 -1.31 -5.34
CA LYS A 67 -16.44 -1.44 -4.10
C LYS A 67 -15.64 -1.18 -2.82
N ALA A 68 -14.33 -1.22 -2.90
CA ALA A 68 -13.39 -0.95 -1.81
C ALA A 68 -12.04 -0.54 -2.37
N VAL A 69 -11.22 0.17 -1.60
CA VAL A 69 -9.86 0.57 -1.97
C VAL A 69 -8.86 0.04 -0.95
N LEU A 70 -7.78 -0.61 -1.43
CA LEU A 70 -6.62 -1.02 -0.65
C LEU A 70 -5.38 -0.22 -1.11
N ALA A 71 -4.83 0.60 -0.22
CA ALA A 71 -3.51 1.18 -0.41
C ALA A 71 -2.44 0.15 -0.02
N ALA A 72 -1.86 -0.51 -1.01
CA ALA A 72 -0.79 -1.49 -0.82
C ALA A 72 0.60 -0.85 -0.72
N CYS A 73 0.66 0.48 -0.64
CA CYS A 73 1.86 1.29 -0.55
C CYS A 73 2.12 1.74 0.89
N GLY A 74 3.23 1.32 1.49
CA GLY A 74 3.61 1.74 2.85
C GLY A 74 3.78 3.25 3.00
N THR A 75 4.32 3.92 1.98
CA THR A 75 4.50 5.37 1.96
C THR A 75 3.14 6.10 1.95
N VAL A 76 2.22 5.69 1.08
CA VAL A 76 0.87 6.28 1.01
C VAL A 76 0.10 6.01 2.29
N SER A 77 0.13 4.78 2.80
CA SER A 77 -0.52 4.39 4.07
C SER A 77 -0.05 5.25 5.25
N SER A 78 1.23 5.70 5.22
CA SER A 78 1.83 6.52 6.28
C SER A 78 1.52 8.01 6.14
N VAL A 79 1.40 8.53 4.91
CA VAL A 79 1.39 9.98 4.62
C VAL A 79 0.02 10.52 4.25
N ALA A 80 -0.84 9.69 3.64
CA ALA A 80 -2.08 10.15 2.99
C ALA A 80 -3.32 9.35 3.39
N ARG A 81 -3.30 8.72 4.55
CA ARG A 81 -4.39 7.88 5.05
C ARG A 81 -5.72 8.60 5.16
N ASP A 82 -5.72 9.83 5.67
CA ASP A 82 -6.91 10.66 5.80
C ASP A 82 -7.64 10.90 4.47
N LEU A 83 -6.92 10.86 3.34
CA LEU A 83 -7.55 10.92 2.01
C LEU A 83 -8.33 9.64 1.71
N GLY A 84 -7.84 8.50 2.17
CA GLY A 84 -8.55 7.22 2.03
C GLY A 84 -9.80 7.16 2.91
N ASP A 85 -9.69 7.62 4.16
CA ASP A 85 -10.80 7.66 5.10
C ASP A 85 -11.96 8.58 4.61
N ALA A 86 -11.68 9.50 3.67
CA ALA A 86 -12.67 10.38 3.05
C ALA A 86 -13.30 9.82 1.76
N LEU A 87 -12.95 8.62 1.33
CA LEU A 87 -13.51 7.99 0.12
C LEU A 87 -14.98 7.57 0.34
N PRO A 88 -15.78 7.50 -0.74
CA PRO A 88 -17.18 7.04 -0.67
C PRO A 88 -17.33 5.52 -0.54
N VAL A 89 -16.23 4.79 -0.47
CA VAL A 89 -16.16 3.33 -0.33
C VAL A 89 -15.20 2.96 0.81
N PRO A 90 -15.31 1.75 1.39
CA PRO A 90 -14.38 1.28 2.41
C PRO A 90 -12.92 1.39 1.95
N TYR A 91 -12.08 1.94 2.83
CA TYR A 91 -10.65 2.09 2.60
C TYR A 91 -9.85 1.23 3.58
N PHE A 92 -8.85 0.57 3.06
CA PHE A 92 -7.89 -0.25 3.79
C PHE A 92 -6.46 0.19 3.48
N ASP A 93 -5.57 0.01 4.43
CA ASP A 93 -4.14 0.30 4.27
C ASP A 93 -3.28 -0.84 4.82
N VAL A 94 -2.00 -0.84 4.49
CA VAL A 94 -1.05 -1.85 4.99
C VAL A 94 -0.40 -1.44 6.32
N LEU A 95 -0.56 -0.22 6.80
CA LEU A 95 0.09 0.27 8.00
C LEU A 95 -0.46 -0.41 9.26
N ARG A 96 -1.77 -0.36 9.46
CA ARG A 96 -2.42 -0.91 10.67
C ARG A 96 -2.19 -2.41 10.86
N PRO A 97 -2.42 -3.26 9.84
CA PRO A 97 -2.19 -4.69 10.00
C PRO A 97 -0.71 -5.02 10.23
N THR A 98 0.21 -4.27 9.60
CA THR A 98 1.66 -4.44 9.82
C THR A 98 2.06 -4.06 11.24
N ALA A 99 1.59 -2.92 11.75
CA ALA A 99 1.87 -2.49 13.11
C ALA A 99 1.32 -3.50 14.14
N ARG A 100 0.11 -4.00 13.92
CA ARG A 100 -0.51 -5.04 14.77
C ARG A 100 0.32 -6.31 14.77
N ALA A 101 0.69 -6.82 13.60
CA ALA A 101 1.49 -8.03 13.48
C ALA A 101 2.86 -7.88 14.16
N ALA A 102 3.49 -6.70 14.07
CA ALA A 102 4.74 -6.43 14.76
C ALA A 102 4.60 -6.49 16.28
N VAL A 103 3.54 -5.91 16.83
CA VAL A 103 3.25 -5.95 18.28
C VAL A 103 2.93 -7.37 18.75
N GLU A 104 2.17 -8.15 17.98
CA GLU A 104 1.80 -9.52 18.32
C GLU A 104 2.99 -10.49 18.26
N GLN A 105 3.97 -10.23 17.38
CA GLN A 105 5.10 -11.14 17.16
C GLN A 105 6.33 -10.82 17.99
N THR A 106 6.49 -9.60 18.50
CA THR A 106 7.65 -9.26 19.34
C THR A 106 7.61 -10.01 20.66
N LYS A 107 8.74 -10.60 21.06
CA LYS A 107 8.87 -11.33 22.33
C LYS A 107 9.44 -10.47 23.45
N ASN A 108 10.09 -9.37 23.12
CA ASN A 108 10.81 -8.52 24.07
C ASN A 108 10.40 -7.05 24.02
N GLY A 109 9.29 -6.74 23.33
CA GLY A 109 8.80 -5.36 23.16
C GLY A 109 9.62 -4.48 22.23
N LYS A 110 10.68 -5.02 21.60
CA LYS A 110 11.53 -4.27 20.66
C LYS A 110 11.04 -4.45 19.23
N ILE A 111 10.82 -3.35 18.54
CA ILE A 111 10.30 -3.33 17.17
C ILE A 111 11.18 -2.40 16.33
N GLY A 112 11.75 -2.94 15.25
CA GLY A 112 12.48 -2.18 14.24
C GLY A 112 11.58 -1.84 13.05
N ILE A 113 11.55 -0.56 12.65
CA ILE A 113 10.87 -0.08 11.45
C ILE A 113 11.92 0.32 10.43
N ILE A 114 11.85 -0.28 9.25
CA ILE A 114 12.66 0.10 8.10
C ILE A 114 11.71 0.58 7.00
N GLY A 115 11.92 1.77 6.50
CA GLY A 115 11.02 2.36 5.50
C GLY A 115 11.66 3.44 4.67
N THR A 116 10.89 3.98 3.72
CA THR A 116 11.32 5.16 2.95
C THR A 116 11.44 6.39 3.84
N ALA A 117 12.17 7.40 3.39
CA ALA A 117 12.32 8.66 4.13
C ALA A 117 10.97 9.28 4.52
N ALA A 118 10.01 9.30 3.58
CA ALA A 118 8.67 9.84 3.85
C ALA A 118 7.90 8.97 4.88
N THR A 119 8.04 7.65 4.83
CA THR A 119 7.42 6.74 5.80
C THR A 119 7.93 7.01 7.22
N ILE A 120 9.24 7.04 7.39
CA ILE A 120 9.87 7.27 8.71
C ILE A 120 9.56 8.69 9.21
N ALA A 121 9.73 9.71 8.36
CA ALA A 121 9.42 11.10 8.73
C ALA A 121 7.95 11.33 9.12
N SER A 122 7.01 10.50 8.68
CA SER A 122 5.61 10.58 9.07
C SER A 122 5.35 10.21 10.53
N GLY A 123 6.19 9.35 11.11
CA GLY A 123 6.03 8.76 12.44
C GLY A 123 4.76 7.91 12.61
N SER A 124 4.07 7.57 11.52
CA SER A 124 2.75 6.93 11.56
C SER A 124 2.80 5.49 12.07
N TYR A 125 3.84 4.73 11.71
CA TYR A 125 4.04 3.38 12.25
C TYR A 125 4.34 3.40 13.74
N ARG A 126 5.23 4.28 14.19
CA ARG A 126 5.53 4.47 15.62
C ARG A 126 4.27 4.76 16.42
N LYS A 127 3.49 5.76 15.99
CA LYS A 127 2.24 6.15 16.67
C LYS A 127 1.24 4.98 16.72
N GLU A 128 1.12 4.18 15.68
CA GLU A 128 0.20 3.04 15.68
C GLU A 128 0.70 1.92 16.59
N ILE A 129 2.00 1.64 16.64
CA ILE A 129 2.62 0.67 17.54
C ILE A 129 2.43 1.11 19.00
N GLU A 130 2.72 2.37 19.32
CA GLU A 130 2.55 2.95 20.68
C GLU A 130 1.07 2.92 21.13
N ARG A 131 0.13 3.05 20.19
CA ARG A 131 -1.30 2.89 20.47
C ARG A 131 -1.69 1.45 20.80
N LEU A 132 -1.00 0.46 20.23
CA LEU A 132 -1.32 -0.96 20.36
C LEU A 132 -0.62 -1.64 21.55
N ALA A 133 0.52 -1.12 21.98
CA ALA A 133 1.34 -1.74 23.01
C ALA A 133 1.78 -0.70 24.08
N PRO A 134 1.79 -1.05 25.36
CA PRO A 134 2.33 -0.17 26.41
C PRO A 134 3.85 -0.14 26.31
N ASN A 135 4.44 1.08 26.22
CA ASN A 135 5.88 1.33 26.26
C ASN A 135 6.74 0.45 25.32
N PRO A 136 6.47 0.43 24.00
CA PRO A 136 7.28 -0.35 23.08
C PRO A 136 8.62 0.33 22.81
N ASP A 137 9.69 -0.45 22.70
CA ASP A 137 10.99 0.03 22.21
C ASP A 137 10.97 0.07 20.68
N VAL A 138 10.71 1.23 20.10
CA VAL A 138 10.61 1.40 18.64
C VAL A 138 11.86 2.05 18.09
N TYR A 139 12.53 1.36 17.17
CA TYR A 139 13.71 1.83 16.45
C TYR A 139 13.33 2.09 14.99
N GLU A 140 13.73 3.23 14.42
CA GLU A 140 13.39 3.61 13.05
C GLU A 140 14.64 3.87 12.23
N ASN A 141 14.68 3.34 11.02
CA ASN A 141 15.77 3.59 10.08
C ASN A 141 15.23 3.82 8.66
N VAL A 142 15.86 4.76 7.96
CA VAL A 142 15.57 5.05 6.57
C VAL A 142 16.37 4.10 5.69
N LEU A 143 15.67 3.37 4.83
CA LEU A 143 16.33 2.56 3.80
C LEU A 143 16.45 3.39 2.53
N HIS A 144 17.68 3.79 2.17
CA HIS A 144 17.96 4.69 1.05
C HIS A 144 17.75 4.05 -0.33
N ASP A 145 17.81 2.71 -0.45
CA ASP A 145 17.74 1.97 -1.72
C ASP A 145 16.69 0.85 -1.72
N VAL A 146 15.45 1.15 -1.35
CA VAL A 146 14.37 0.14 -1.31
C VAL A 146 13.93 -0.32 -2.72
N LEU A 147 14.34 0.36 -3.77
CA LEU A 147 13.84 0.14 -5.13
C LEU A 147 14.93 -0.38 -6.07
N ARG A 148 15.51 -1.53 -5.77
CA ARG A 148 16.01 -2.35 -6.87
C ARG A 148 14.81 -3.06 -7.49
N PRO A 149 14.65 -3.02 -8.83
CA PRO A 149 13.59 -3.78 -9.47
C PRO A 149 13.79 -5.26 -9.13
N VAL A 150 12.81 -5.84 -8.43
CA VAL A 150 12.69 -7.29 -8.35
C VAL A 150 12.34 -7.73 -9.77
N SER A 151 13.25 -8.41 -10.43
CA SER A 151 12.96 -9.06 -11.71
C SER A 151 11.84 -10.07 -11.46
N LEU A 152 10.65 -9.74 -11.95
CA LEU A 152 9.52 -10.67 -11.96
C LEU A 152 9.89 -11.78 -12.96
N GLN A 153 10.25 -12.96 -12.45
CA GLN A 153 10.16 -14.16 -13.25
C GLN A 153 8.67 -14.43 -13.46
N GLU A 154 8.27 -14.46 -14.72
CA GLU A 154 6.91 -14.79 -15.14
C GLU A 154 6.60 -16.22 -14.72
N GLU A 155 5.82 -16.42 -13.66
CA GLU A 155 5.11 -17.66 -13.44
C GLU A 155 3.86 -17.66 -14.30
N THR A 156 4.01 -18.20 -15.51
CA THR A 156 2.89 -18.49 -16.43
C THR A 156 2.06 -19.63 -15.87
N GLY A 157 0.84 -19.37 -15.47
CA GLY A 157 -0.10 -20.42 -15.11
C GLY A 157 -1.28 -20.01 -14.25
N VAL A 158 -2.05 -18.98 -14.61
CA VAL A 158 -3.39 -18.77 -14.05
C VAL A 158 -4.37 -18.39 -15.17
N SER A 159 -5.08 -19.40 -15.64
CA SER A 159 -6.26 -19.22 -16.47
C SER A 159 -7.44 -18.80 -15.58
N HIS A 160 -7.72 -17.51 -15.52
CA HIS A 160 -9.04 -16.91 -15.29
C HIS A 160 -8.87 -15.39 -15.47
N GLN A 161 -9.81 -14.77 -16.18
CA GLN A 161 -9.75 -13.37 -16.62
C GLN A 161 -9.66 -12.38 -15.44
N ARG A 162 -8.47 -12.21 -14.92
CA ARG A 162 -8.15 -11.14 -13.96
C ARG A 162 -7.43 -10.03 -14.72
N ARG A 163 -8.07 -8.88 -14.84
CA ARG A 163 -7.48 -7.73 -15.51
C ARG A 163 -6.49 -7.07 -14.57
N VAL A 164 -5.19 -7.27 -14.81
CA VAL A 164 -4.13 -6.43 -14.24
C VAL A 164 -3.93 -5.27 -15.20
N ILE A 165 -4.33 -4.08 -14.78
CA ILE A 165 -4.05 -2.86 -15.53
C ILE A 165 -2.81 -2.22 -14.91
N THR A 166 -1.69 -2.33 -15.60
CA THR A 166 -0.46 -1.60 -15.24
C THR A 166 -0.46 -0.31 -16.04
N ALA A 167 -0.74 0.81 -15.39
CA ALA A 167 -0.67 2.11 -16.06
C ALA A 167 0.80 2.54 -16.16
N ALA A 168 1.45 2.21 -17.27
CA ALA A 168 2.79 2.71 -17.60
C ALA A 168 2.77 4.18 -18.10
N HIS A 169 1.64 4.73 -18.48
CA HIS A 169 1.51 6.07 -19.10
C HIS A 169 0.17 6.70 -18.72
N LEU A 170 0.17 7.55 -17.72
CA LEU A 170 -0.81 8.63 -17.52
C LEU A 170 -0.01 9.90 -17.24
N VAL A 171 0.67 10.38 -18.28
CA VAL A 171 1.21 11.74 -18.33
C VAL A 171 0.69 12.36 -19.62
N GLU A 172 -0.42 13.02 -19.53
CA GLU A 172 -0.78 14.20 -20.32
C GLU A 172 -1.59 15.15 -19.42
#